data_9d5a8acadd780721b837e65857f42dd3
#
_entry.id   9d5a8acadd780721b837e65857f42dd3
#
_cell.length_a   1.000
_cell.length_b   1.000
_cell.length_c   1.000
_cell.angle_alpha   90.00
_cell.angle_beta   90.00
_cell.angle_gamma   90.00
#
_symmetry.space_group_name_H-M   'P 1'
#
loop_
_entity.id
_entity.type
_entity.pdbx_description
1 polymer ?
#
loop_
_entity_poly.entity_id
_entity_poly.type
_entity_poly.pdbx_seq_one_letter_code
_entity_poly.pdbx_strand_id
1 'polypeptide(L)'
;MAYLFTTPEQQREMLATIGVSSVDELFESIPADLRLKRPLNLPPAMTELELEQFSRDLAGRGRTARACFLGGGAYDHFVPAVVDEITSRGEFYTAYTPYQPEASQGSLQAFFEYQSLICGLTGMEASNASLYEGGTALSEAAFMAMRATNRHSRIVVLGSVHPEYRQVLETYVGNLSCELVTIPTPNGTADVQAVADAVDEHTSCVLMQHPNFFGCLEEVRDITKIAQAKGALAVVSFDPISLGILERPGDYGADIAVAEGQSLGIPLQYGGPYLGVMACKNEHVRKMPGRIIAETKDRDGRRCYVLGLQTREQHIRRDKATSNICTNQGLLALRATIYMSLLGPRGLQEVATLCVQKAHYAAEQLQKSGAVELVFDRPFFKEFFVRAKGGSTEKWLEKTRAAGFDIGPSMTQLKAADPNLPEGVLVAVTECRTRAEIDGLAKA
;
A
#
# COMPACT_ATOMS: atom_id res chain seq x y z
N MET A 1 -16.74 -23.02 -25.28
CA MET A 1 -15.79 -23.03 -26.41
C MET A 1 -14.43 -23.40 -25.84
N ALA A 2 -13.81 -24.46 -26.37
CA ALA A 2 -12.45 -24.83 -25.90
C ALA A 2 -11.43 -23.92 -26.58
N TYR A 3 -10.59 -23.26 -25.80
CA TYR A 3 -9.47 -22.43 -26.30
C TYR A 3 -8.24 -23.27 -26.73
N LEU A 4 -8.42 -24.58 -26.89
CA LEU A 4 -7.39 -25.48 -27.39
C LEU A 4 -7.43 -25.45 -28.92
N PHE A 5 -6.38 -24.94 -29.52
CA PHE A 5 -6.25 -24.81 -30.97
C PHE A 5 -5.72 -26.09 -31.65
N THR A 6 -5.28 -27.09 -30.87
CA THR A 6 -4.79 -28.38 -31.39
C THR A 6 -5.95 -29.27 -31.79
N THR A 7 -5.87 -29.83 -33.01
CA THR A 7 -6.82 -30.84 -33.46
C THR A 7 -6.57 -32.20 -32.79
N PRO A 8 -7.56 -33.13 -32.78
CA PRO A 8 -7.31 -34.49 -32.28
C PRO A 8 -6.14 -35.23 -32.98
N GLU A 9 -5.91 -34.97 -34.27
CA GLU A 9 -4.81 -35.50 -35.04
C GLU A 9 -3.46 -34.97 -34.50
N GLN A 10 -3.35 -33.66 -34.36
CA GLN A 10 -2.17 -33.00 -33.81
C GLN A 10 -1.88 -33.48 -32.38
N GLN A 11 -2.91 -33.66 -31.56
CA GLN A 11 -2.76 -34.19 -30.19
C GLN A 11 -2.18 -35.62 -30.24
N ARG A 12 -2.66 -36.49 -31.14
CA ARG A 12 -2.11 -37.84 -31.29
C ARG A 12 -0.67 -37.82 -31.71
N GLU A 13 -0.32 -36.96 -32.68
CA GLU A 13 1.07 -36.82 -33.13
C GLU A 13 2.01 -36.33 -32.01
N MET A 14 1.55 -35.39 -31.20
CA MET A 14 2.30 -34.91 -30.04
C MET A 14 2.49 -36.02 -29.01
N LEU A 15 1.44 -36.78 -28.63
CA LEU A 15 1.54 -37.91 -27.73
C LEU A 15 2.50 -38.99 -28.24
N ALA A 16 2.41 -39.33 -29.54
CA ALA A 16 3.33 -40.28 -30.18
C ALA A 16 4.80 -39.79 -30.13
N THR A 17 5.02 -38.51 -30.32
CA THR A 17 6.36 -37.89 -30.23
C THR A 17 6.91 -37.95 -28.80
N ILE A 18 6.06 -37.78 -27.78
CA ILE A 18 6.40 -37.88 -26.36
C ILE A 18 6.63 -39.37 -25.99
N GLY A 19 5.99 -40.31 -26.67
CA GLY A 19 6.08 -41.73 -26.43
C GLY A 19 5.01 -42.26 -25.43
N VAL A 20 3.87 -41.58 -25.36
CA VAL A 20 2.71 -41.96 -24.52
C VAL A 20 1.46 -42.13 -25.39
N SER A 21 0.49 -42.89 -24.89
CA SER A 21 -0.74 -43.17 -25.66
C SER A 21 -1.89 -42.21 -25.29
N SER A 22 -1.79 -41.58 -24.14
CA SER A 22 -2.85 -40.67 -23.63
C SER A 22 -2.28 -39.51 -22.81
N VAL A 23 -3.09 -38.44 -22.66
CA VAL A 23 -2.76 -37.34 -21.75
C VAL A 23 -2.70 -37.80 -20.30
N ASP A 24 -3.48 -38.81 -19.91
CA ASP A 24 -3.51 -39.32 -18.53
C ASP A 24 -2.17 -39.95 -18.12
N GLU A 25 -1.42 -40.55 -19.06
CA GLU A 25 -0.09 -41.09 -18.80
C GLU A 25 0.93 -40.01 -18.43
N LEU A 26 0.73 -38.77 -18.89
CA LEU A 26 1.60 -37.64 -18.50
C LEU A 26 1.52 -37.28 -17.02
N PHE A 27 0.44 -37.72 -16.35
CA PHE A 27 0.21 -37.48 -14.93
C PHE A 27 0.58 -38.67 -14.04
N GLU A 28 1.22 -39.73 -14.58
CA GLU A 28 1.60 -40.91 -13.80
C GLU A 28 2.57 -40.63 -12.65
N SER A 29 3.33 -39.54 -12.73
CA SER A 29 4.16 -39.06 -11.63
C SER A 29 3.35 -38.64 -10.38
N ILE A 30 2.04 -38.37 -10.53
CA ILE A 30 1.15 -38.05 -9.42
C ILE A 30 0.60 -39.38 -8.87
N PRO A 31 0.77 -39.71 -7.55
CA PRO A 31 0.18 -40.89 -6.95
C PRO A 31 -1.32 -41.04 -7.23
N ALA A 32 -1.76 -42.25 -7.53
CA ALA A 32 -3.15 -42.53 -7.99
C ALA A 32 -4.23 -42.16 -6.96
N ASP A 33 -3.91 -42.20 -5.67
CA ASP A 33 -4.76 -41.78 -4.55
C ASP A 33 -4.92 -40.27 -4.44
N LEU A 34 -3.97 -39.49 -4.96
CA LEU A 34 -3.99 -38.02 -4.99
C LEU A 34 -4.66 -37.48 -6.26
N ARG A 35 -4.88 -38.32 -7.29
CA ARG A 35 -5.55 -37.88 -8.52
C ARG A 35 -7.06 -37.73 -8.31
N LEU A 36 -7.59 -36.60 -8.74
CA LEU A 36 -9.04 -36.37 -8.73
C LEU A 36 -9.73 -37.27 -9.75
N LYS A 37 -10.59 -38.20 -9.30
CA LYS A 37 -11.31 -39.17 -10.13
C LYS A 37 -12.72 -38.72 -10.54
N ARG A 38 -13.07 -37.49 -10.31
CA ARG A 38 -14.37 -36.88 -10.62
C ARG A 38 -14.18 -35.51 -11.27
N PRO A 39 -15.14 -35.02 -12.06
CA PRO A 39 -15.16 -33.62 -12.46
C PRO A 39 -15.14 -32.66 -11.26
N LEU A 40 -14.62 -31.46 -11.43
CA LEU A 40 -14.74 -30.40 -10.44
C LEU A 40 -16.23 -30.06 -10.25
N ASN A 41 -16.61 -29.78 -9.01
CA ASN A 41 -17.96 -29.30 -8.69
C ASN A 41 -18.06 -27.81 -9.00
N LEU A 42 -18.13 -27.49 -10.29
CA LEU A 42 -18.27 -26.12 -10.79
C LEU A 42 -19.70 -25.91 -11.28
N PRO A 43 -20.24 -24.70 -11.18
CA PRO A 43 -21.47 -24.33 -11.84
C PRO A 43 -21.38 -24.58 -13.34
N PRO A 44 -22.52 -24.86 -14.04
CA PRO A 44 -22.52 -24.94 -15.49
C PRO A 44 -22.06 -23.63 -16.12
N ALA A 45 -21.50 -23.73 -17.32
CA ALA A 45 -21.10 -22.55 -18.10
C ALA A 45 -22.34 -21.69 -18.41
N MET A 46 -22.17 -20.39 -18.27
CA MET A 46 -23.19 -19.39 -18.64
C MET A 46 -22.87 -18.82 -20.01
N THR A 47 -23.90 -18.41 -20.74
CA THR A 47 -23.75 -17.51 -21.88
C THR A 47 -23.32 -16.11 -21.40
N GLU A 48 -22.83 -15.27 -22.30
CA GLU A 48 -22.47 -13.89 -21.96
C GLU A 48 -23.66 -13.10 -21.41
N LEU A 49 -24.85 -13.28 -21.99
CA LEU A 49 -26.08 -12.66 -21.52
C LEU A 49 -26.44 -13.08 -20.08
N GLU A 50 -26.36 -14.38 -19.80
CA GLU A 50 -26.64 -14.92 -18.45
C GLU A 50 -25.59 -14.42 -17.43
N LEU A 51 -24.29 -14.37 -17.81
CA LEU A 51 -23.22 -13.88 -16.97
C LEU A 51 -23.39 -12.38 -16.67
N GLU A 52 -23.78 -11.58 -17.66
CA GLU A 52 -24.04 -10.14 -17.46
C GLU A 52 -25.20 -9.95 -16.46
N GLN A 53 -26.31 -10.69 -16.65
CA GLN A 53 -27.45 -10.61 -15.73
C GLN A 53 -27.08 -11.06 -14.32
N PHE A 54 -26.37 -12.19 -14.19
CA PHE A 54 -25.89 -12.71 -12.92
C PHE A 54 -24.98 -11.69 -12.20
N SER A 55 -24.07 -11.05 -12.95
CA SER A 55 -23.14 -10.05 -12.39
C SER A 55 -23.87 -8.79 -11.92
N ARG A 56 -24.88 -8.32 -12.66
CA ARG A 56 -25.75 -7.20 -12.24
C ARG A 56 -26.55 -7.53 -10.98
N ASP A 57 -27.13 -8.72 -10.92
CA ASP A 57 -27.90 -9.17 -9.76
C ASP A 57 -27.01 -9.30 -8.52
N LEU A 58 -25.78 -9.82 -8.69
CA LEU A 58 -24.78 -9.93 -7.63
C LEU A 58 -24.36 -8.55 -7.12
N ALA A 59 -24.06 -7.62 -8.03
CA ALA A 59 -23.72 -6.23 -7.69
C ALA A 59 -24.87 -5.53 -6.95
N GLY A 60 -26.13 -5.78 -7.38
CA GLY A 60 -27.33 -5.23 -6.74
C GLY A 60 -27.60 -5.73 -5.31
N ARG A 61 -27.00 -6.86 -4.90
CA ARG A 61 -27.06 -7.35 -3.51
C ARG A 61 -26.12 -6.59 -2.57
N GLY A 62 -25.16 -5.89 -3.13
CA GLY A 62 -24.24 -5.04 -2.36
C GLY A 62 -24.98 -3.85 -1.75
N ARG A 63 -24.65 -3.53 -0.50
CA ARG A 63 -25.17 -2.31 0.13
C ARG A 63 -24.35 -1.11 -0.34
N THR A 64 -25.03 -0.08 -0.83
CA THR A 64 -24.38 1.21 -1.11
C THR A 64 -24.51 2.09 0.13
N ALA A 65 -23.38 2.49 0.70
CA ALA A 65 -23.36 3.49 1.77
C ALA A 65 -23.75 4.87 1.22
N ARG A 66 -24.40 5.67 2.06
CA ARG A 66 -24.64 7.11 1.77
C ARG A 66 -23.34 7.88 1.79
N ALA A 67 -22.46 7.59 2.74
CA ALA A 67 -21.14 8.17 2.83
C ALA A 67 -20.14 7.18 3.47
N CYS A 68 -18.89 7.22 2.98
CA CYS A 68 -17.79 6.38 3.41
C CYS A 68 -16.86 7.18 4.33
N PHE A 69 -16.67 6.70 5.56
CA PHE A 69 -15.72 7.19 6.54
C PHE A 69 -14.72 6.09 6.93
N LEU A 70 -14.54 5.12 6.03
CA LEU A 70 -13.55 4.05 6.20
C LEU A 70 -12.14 4.61 6.00
N GLY A 71 -11.20 4.08 6.76
CA GLY A 71 -9.79 4.42 6.69
C GLY A 71 -8.88 3.22 6.96
N GLY A 72 -7.77 3.44 7.65
CA GLY A 72 -6.81 2.40 7.96
C GLY A 72 -5.88 2.09 6.78
N GLY A 73 -5.48 3.11 6.01
CA GLY A 73 -4.49 2.98 4.93
C GLY A 73 -5.04 3.12 3.52
N ALA A 74 -6.36 2.92 3.31
CA ALA A 74 -7.04 3.18 2.03
C ALA A 74 -8.25 4.09 2.27
N TYR A 75 -8.47 5.08 1.38
CA TYR A 75 -9.39 6.18 1.63
C TYR A 75 -10.20 6.55 0.39
N ASP A 76 -11.43 7.03 0.63
CA ASP A 76 -12.32 7.53 -0.42
C ASP A 76 -11.95 8.98 -0.81
N HIS A 77 -10.87 9.12 -1.57
CA HIS A 77 -10.47 10.40 -2.18
C HIS A 77 -11.11 10.58 -3.57
N PHE A 78 -11.31 11.82 -3.98
CA PHE A 78 -11.80 12.13 -5.31
C PHE A 78 -10.74 11.80 -6.37
N VAL A 79 -11.14 11.01 -7.36
CA VAL A 79 -10.31 10.68 -8.52
C VAL A 79 -10.82 11.44 -9.73
N PRO A 80 -10.07 12.41 -10.29
CA PRO A 80 -10.47 13.13 -11.49
C PRO A 80 -10.62 12.21 -12.71
N ALA A 81 -11.65 12.44 -13.53
CA ALA A 81 -11.99 11.59 -14.69
C ALA A 81 -10.84 11.40 -15.68
N VAL A 82 -9.95 12.40 -15.82
CA VAL A 82 -8.79 12.31 -16.71
C VAL A 82 -7.80 11.20 -16.30
N VAL A 83 -7.78 10.80 -15.02
CA VAL A 83 -6.95 9.68 -14.55
C VAL A 83 -7.40 8.38 -15.22
N ASP A 84 -8.71 8.13 -15.23
CA ASP A 84 -9.30 6.95 -15.87
C ASP A 84 -9.15 7.01 -17.38
N GLU A 85 -9.40 8.18 -17.99
CA GLU A 85 -9.29 8.40 -19.44
C GLU A 85 -7.89 8.04 -19.96
N ILE A 86 -6.84 8.52 -19.31
CA ILE A 86 -5.47 8.27 -19.77
C ILE A 86 -5.04 6.83 -19.47
N THR A 87 -5.37 6.30 -18.28
CA THR A 87 -4.95 4.93 -17.90
C THR A 87 -5.70 3.84 -18.65
N SER A 88 -6.88 4.12 -19.19
CA SER A 88 -7.65 3.18 -20.03
C SER A 88 -7.14 3.08 -21.47
N ARG A 89 -6.17 3.89 -21.87
CA ARG A 89 -5.57 3.80 -23.22
C ARG A 89 -4.80 2.50 -23.38
N GLY A 90 -5.02 1.84 -24.53
CA GLY A 90 -4.42 0.53 -24.84
C GLY A 90 -2.90 0.52 -24.74
N GLU A 91 -2.24 1.64 -25.08
CA GLU A 91 -0.79 1.78 -25.02
C GLU A 91 -0.22 1.59 -23.61
N PHE A 92 -1.01 1.90 -22.57
CA PHE A 92 -0.62 1.77 -21.18
C PHE A 92 -1.14 0.48 -20.53
N TYR A 93 -2.45 0.19 -20.61
CA TYR A 93 -2.98 -0.92 -19.85
C TYR A 93 -2.62 -2.29 -20.42
N THR A 94 -2.25 -2.37 -21.70
CA THR A 94 -1.71 -3.61 -22.31
C THR A 94 -0.19 -3.75 -22.16
N ALA A 95 0.52 -2.69 -21.72
CA ALA A 95 1.95 -2.73 -21.51
C ALA A 95 2.31 -3.66 -20.35
N TYR A 96 3.39 -4.44 -20.55
CA TYR A 96 3.97 -5.28 -19.51
C TYR A 96 5.31 -4.68 -19.05
N THR A 97 6.24 -5.50 -18.58
CA THR A 97 7.55 -5.00 -18.15
C THR A 97 8.32 -4.41 -19.33
N PRO A 98 8.81 -3.17 -19.25
CA PRO A 98 9.48 -2.47 -20.36
C PRO A 98 10.95 -2.88 -20.49
N TYR A 99 11.22 -4.17 -20.75
CA TYR A 99 12.58 -4.68 -20.90
C TYR A 99 13.29 -4.18 -22.18
N GLN A 100 12.53 -3.91 -23.24
CA GLN A 100 13.05 -3.37 -24.49
C GLN A 100 12.86 -1.86 -24.54
N PRO A 101 13.90 -1.06 -24.19
CA PRO A 101 13.77 0.39 -24.11
C PRO A 101 13.33 1.02 -25.44
N GLU A 102 13.82 0.49 -26.56
CA GLU A 102 13.50 0.96 -27.91
C GLU A 102 12.02 0.87 -28.26
N ALA A 103 11.29 -0.07 -27.66
CA ALA A 103 9.84 -0.24 -27.87
C ALA A 103 8.97 0.39 -26.77
N SER A 104 9.56 0.79 -25.63
CA SER A 104 8.83 1.11 -24.40
C SER A 104 9.14 2.50 -23.85
N GLN A 105 9.60 3.43 -24.70
CA GLN A 105 10.04 4.76 -24.25
C GLN A 105 8.93 5.54 -23.51
N GLY A 106 7.67 5.45 -23.96
CA GLY A 106 6.55 6.12 -23.31
C GLY A 106 6.27 5.59 -21.90
N SER A 107 6.26 4.28 -21.71
CA SER A 107 6.09 3.66 -20.39
C SER A 107 7.26 3.96 -19.46
N LEU A 108 8.49 3.90 -19.97
CA LEU A 108 9.68 4.24 -19.21
C LEU A 108 9.69 5.71 -18.78
N GLN A 109 9.30 6.62 -19.67
CA GLN A 109 9.16 8.05 -19.33
C GLN A 109 8.13 8.25 -18.23
N ALA A 110 6.95 7.62 -18.32
CA ALA A 110 5.91 7.71 -17.30
C ALA A 110 6.42 7.25 -15.91
N PHE A 111 7.19 6.17 -15.87
CA PHE A 111 7.81 5.70 -14.62
C PHE A 111 8.91 6.64 -14.10
N PHE A 112 9.70 7.23 -14.99
CA PHE A 112 10.69 8.23 -14.59
C PHE A 112 10.03 9.49 -14.00
N GLU A 113 8.93 9.93 -14.61
CA GLU A 113 8.10 11.03 -14.10
C GLU A 113 7.48 10.70 -12.75
N TYR A 114 6.96 9.46 -12.57
CA TYR A 114 6.52 8.97 -11.27
C TYR A 114 7.61 9.08 -10.20
N GLN A 115 8.80 8.55 -10.47
CA GLN A 115 9.95 8.63 -9.54
C GLN A 115 10.27 10.08 -9.17
N SER A 116 10.26 10.97 -10.16
CA SER A 116 10.55 12.40 -9.97
C SER A 116 9.50 13.08 -9.10
N LEU A 117 8.21 12.77 -9.32
CA LEU A 117 7.12 13.30 -8.53
C LEU A 117 7.15 12.78 -7.08
N ILE A 118 7.47 11.51 -6.88
CA ILE A 118 7.63 10.94 -5.53
C ILE A 118 8.84 11.58 -4.81
N CYS A 119 9.96 11.80 -5.49
CA CYS A 119 11.08 12.54 -4.92
C CYS A 119 10.68 13.97 -4.52
N GLY A 120 9.96 14.68 -5.39
CA GLY A 120 9.45 16.02 -5.09
C GLY A 120 8.46 16.04 -3.93
N LEU A 121 7.57 15.04 -3.85
CA LEU A 121 6.58 14.91 -2.78
C LEU A 121 7.24 14.63 -1.42
N THR A 122 8.21 13.73 -1.38
CA THR A 122 8.84 13.25 -0.15
C THR A 122 10.06 14.06 0.31
N GLY A 123 10.62 14.89 -0.57
CA GLY A 123 11.91 15.53 -0.34
C GLY A 123 13.10 14.57 -0.37
N MET A 124 12.89 13.33 -0.83
CA MET A 124 13.93 12.32 -0.99
C MET A 124 14.64 12.46 -2.32
N GLU A 125 15.87 11.89 -2.41
CA GLU A 125 16.76 12.05 -3.55
C GLU A 125 16.55 11.00 -4.66
N ALA A 126 16.02 9.83 -4.30
CA ALA A 126 15.77 8.73 -5.23
C ALA A 126 14.48 7.99 -4.91
N SER A 127 13.77 7.53 -5.94
CA SER A 127 12.60 6.66 -5.85
C SER A 127 12.70 5.53 -6.85
N ASN A 128 12.08 4.38 -6.55
CA ASN A 128 11.88 3.30 -7.52
C ASN A 128 10.61 3.50 -8.34
N ALA A 129 10.37 2.62 -9.32
CA ALA A 129 9.18 2.64 -10.16
C ALA A 129 7.94 1.96 -9.51
N SER A 130 7.91 1.86 -8.22
CA SER A 130 6.95 1.30 -7.27
C SER A 130 7.26 -0.09 -6.73
N LEU A 131 6.58 -0.41 -5.64
CA LEU A 131 6.44 -1.74 -5.04
C LEU A 131 4.98 -2.19 -5.13
N TYR A 132 4.59 -3.24 -4.40
CA TYR A 132 3.23 -3.80 -4.50
C TYR A 132 2.20 -2.97 -3.74
N GLU A 133 2.39 -2.79 -2.43
CA GLU A 133 1.53 -2.01 -1.53
C GLU A 133 2.32 -1.56 -0.28
N GLY A 134 1.67 -0.79 0.61
CA GLY A 134 2.33 -0.19 1.78
C GLY A 134 2.98 -1.17 2.75
N GLY A 135 2.36 -2.32 3.00
CA GLY A 135 2.87 -3.33 3.96
C GLY A 135 4.13 -4.02 3.47
N THR A 136 4.17 -4.45 2.20
CA THR A 136 5.39 -4.99 1.59
C THR A 136 6.45 -3.90 1.39
N ALA A 137 6.05 -2.66 1.10
CA ALA A 137 6.99 -1.54 1.00
C ALA A 137 7.71 -1.29 2.34
N LEU A 138 6.99 -1.34 3.47
CA LEU A 138 7.59 -1.22 4.80
C LEU A 138 8.57 -2.37 5.09
N SER A 139 8.18 -3.60 4.77
CA SER A 139 9.02 -4.78 4.96
C SER A 139 10.28 -4.74 4.11
N GLU A 140 10.15 -4.36 2.84
CA GLU A 140 11.29 -4.17 1.94
C GLU A 140 12.22 -3.04 2.39
N ALA A 141 11.67 -1.97 2.99
CA ALA A 141 12.49 -0.89 3.59
C ALA A 141 13.30 -1.39 4.78
N ALA A 142 12.72 -2.25 5.63
CA ALA A 142 13.45 -2.89 6.73
C ALA A 142 14.60 -3.76 6.20
N PHE A 143 14.36 -4.60 5.19
CA PHE A 143 15.43 -5.38 4.55
C PHE A 143 16.47 -4.52 3.85
N MET A 144 16.06 -3.42 3.24
CA MET A 144 16.97 -2.45 2.66
C MET A 144 17.87 -1.83 3.75
N ALA A 145 17.31 -1.46 4.90
CA ALA A 145 18.03 -0.93 6.04
C ALA A 145 19.02 -1.96 6.61
N MET A 146 18.62 -3.21 6.78
CA MET A 146 19.52 -4.30 7.21
C MET A 146 20.75 -4.41 6.29
N ARG A 147 20.53 -4.35 4.97
CA ARG A 147 21.63 -4.41 3.98
C ARG A 147 22.47 -3.13 3.93
N ALA A 148 21.88 -1.97 4.19
CA ALA A 148 22.57 -0.70 4.17
C ALA A 148 23.49 -0.53 5.40
N THR A 149 23.01 -0.91 6.58
CA THR A 149 23.75 -0.85 7.85
C THR A 149 24.66 -2.06 8.07
N ASN A 150 24.46 -3.14 7.31
CA ASN A 150 25.05 -4.46 7.56
C ASN A 150 24.72 -5.01 8.96
N ARG A 151 23.52 -4.70 9.47
CA ARG A 151 23.00 -5.16 10.77
C ARG A 151 21.76 -6.01 10.51
N HIS A 152 21.74 -7.24 11.01
CA HIS A 152 20.70 -8.20 10.65
C HIS A 152 19.94 -8.77 11.86
N SER A 153 20.29 -8.35 13.07
CA SER A 153 19.83 -8.98 14.30
C SER A 153 18.68 -8.27 15.00
N ARG A 154 18.41 -6.97 14.66
CA ARG A 154 17.41 -6.21 15.39
C ARG A 154 16.76 -5.12 14.54
N ILE A 155 15.42 -5.04 14.62
CA ILE A 155 14.56 -4.00 14.06
C ILE A 155 13.70 -3.45 15.18
N VAL A 156 13.57 -2.13 15.29
CA VAL A 156 12.64 -1.46 16.21
C VAL A 156 11.46 -0.96 15.39
N VAL A 157 10.22 -1.24 15.84
CA VAL A 157 8.98 -0.77 15.20
C VAL A 157 8.06 -0.13 16.22
N LEU A 158 7.46 1.02 15.90
CA LEU A 158 6.47 1.63 16.78
C LEU A 158 5.15 0.86 16.72
N GLY A 159 4.51 0.65 17.88
CA GLY A 159 3.21 0.00 17.98
C GLY A 159 2.08 0.73 17.28
N SER A 160 2.28 2.01 16.96
CA SER A 160 1.40 2.86 16.17
C SER A 160 1.55 2.70 14.64
N VAL A 161 2.47 1.87 14.16
CA VAL A 161 2.52 1.44 12.76
C VAL A 161 1.34 0.50 12.51
N HIS A 162 0.74 0.60 11.31
CA HIS A 162 -0.40 -0.22 10.90
C HIS A 162 -0.23 -1.69 11.31
N PRO A 163 -1.17 -2.29 12.05
CA PRO A 163 -1.00 -3.63 12.63
C PRO A 163 -0.77 -4.71 11.57
N GLU A 164 -1.46 -4.66 10.44
CA GLU A 164 -1.26 -5.62 9.35
C GLU A 164 0.09 -5.41 8.65
N TYR A 165 0.62 -4.19 8.57
CA TYR A 165 1.98 -3.97 8.06
C TYR A 165 3.03 -4.60 8.99
N ARG A 166 2.82 -4.50 10.31
CA ARG A 166 3.67 -5.20 11.28
C ARG A 166 3.58 -6.72 11.14
N GLN A 167 2.38 -7.27 10.90
CA GLN A 167 2.16 -8.69 10.64
C GLN A 167 2.84 -9.16 9.35
N VAL A 168 2.82 -8.35 8.28
CA VAL A 168 3.59 -8.63 7.06
C VAL A 168 5.08 -8.67 7.37
N LEU A 169 5.60 -7.67 8.11
CA LEU A 169 6.99 -7.64 8.52
C LEU A 169 7.37 -8.87 9.36
N GLU A 170 6.55 -9.25 10.35
CA GLU A 170 6.74 -10.47 11.16
C GLU A 170 6.84 -11.71 10.29
N THR A 171 5.99 -11.83 9.27
CA THR A 171 6.03 -12.95 8.31
C THR A 171 7.36 -12.97 7.54
N TYR A 172 7.84 -11.81 7.11
CA TYR A 172 9.10 -11.70 6.37
C TYR A 172 10.32 -12.03 7.24
N VAL A 173 10.35 -11.60 8.50
CA VAL A 173 11.49 -11.84 9.39
C VAL A 173 11.41 -13.16 10.17
N GLY A 174 10.26 -13.83 10.16
CA GLY A 174 9.95 -14.98 11.00
C GLY A 174 10.89 -16.18 10.88
N ASN A 175 11.61 -16.31 9.76
CA ASN A 175 12.62 -17.35 9.54
C ASN A 175 14.06 -16.82 9.62
N LEU A 176 14.24 -15.58 10.09
CA LEU A 176 15.54 -14.95 10.25
C LEU A 176 15.91 -14.86 11.73
N SER A 177 17.21 -14.86 12.02
CA SER A 177 17.73 -14.56 13.37
C SER A 177 17.70 -13.04 13.60
N CYS A 178 16.48 -12.47 13.59
CA CYS A 178 16.23 -11.05 13.72
C CYS A 178 15.16 -10.80 14.79
N GLU A 179 15.51 -10.03 15.81
CA GLU A 179 14.58 -9.59 16.85
C GLU A 179 13.75 -8.40 16.34
N LEU A 180 12.43 -8.51 16.41
CA LEU A 180 11.51 -7.41 16.14
C LEU A 180 11.03 -6.82 17.47
N VAL A 181 11.52 -5.63 17.82
CA VAL A 181 11.16 -4.93 19.05
C VAL A 181 10.05 -3.95 18.80
N THR A 182 8.86 -4.21 19.34
CA THR A 182 7.71 -3.30 19.22
C THR A 182 7.64 -2.35 20.41
N ILE A 183 7.67 -1.04 20.16
CA ILE A 183 7.53 0.01 21.18
C ILE A 183 6.04 0.28 21.43
N PRO A 184 5.54 0.07 22.64
CA PRO A 184 4.13 0.34 22.96
C PRO A 184 3.76 1.81 22.78
N THR A 185 2.52 2.06 22.34
CA THR A 185 1.99 3.41 22.10
C THR A 185 0.64 3.62 22.83
N PRO A 186 0.62 3.50 24.16
CA PRO A 186 -0.62 3.50 24.94
C PRO A 186 -1.38 4.83 24.86
N ASN A 187 -0.69 5.93 24.56
CA ASN A 187 -1.26 7.27 24.44
C ASN A 187 -1.41 7.71 22.96
N GLY A 188 -1.48 6.76 22.02
CA GLY A 188 -1.64 7.02 20.60
C GLY A 188 -0.34 7.36 19.85
N THR A 189 0.75 7.66 20.56
CA THR A 189 2.09 7.93 20.01
C THR A 189 3.15 7.23 20.84
N ALA A 190 4.34 7.03 20.25
CA ALA A 190 5.48 6.46 20.95
C ALA A 190 6.06 7.44 21.99
N ASP A 191 6.51 6.90 23.11
CA ASP A 191 7.39 7.64 24.02
C ASP A 191 8.79 7.69 23.42
N VAL A 192 9.30 8.90 23.20
CA VAL A 192 10.63 9.17 22.62
C VAL A 192 11.74 8.52 23.45
N GLN A 193 11.60 8.53 24.80
CA GLN A 193 12.60 7.90 25.68
C GLN A 193 12.56 6.36 25.53
N ALA A 194 11.38 5.76 25.42
CA ALA A 194 11.27 4.31 25.19
C ALA A 194 11.92 3.90 23.85
N VAL A 195 11.83 4.75 22.83
CA VAL A 195 12.55 4.52 21.56
C VAL A 195 14.06 4.60 21.78
N ALA A 196 14.54 5.62 22.52
CA ALA A 196 15.96 5.79 22.80
C ALA A 196 16.57 4.62 23.57
N ASP A 197 15.81 4.05 24.52
CA ASP A 197 16.23 2.90 25.33
C ASP A 197 16.25 1.59 24.52
N ALA A 198 15.42 1.48 23.48
CA ALA A 198 15.31 0.28 22.64
C ALA A 198 16.33 0.24 21.50
N VAL A 199 16.84 1.38 21.06
CA VAL A 199 17.77 1.48 19.91
C VAL A 199 19.21 1.30 20.39
N ASP A 200 19.92 0.33 19.83
CA ASP A 200 21.32 0.02 20.13
C ASP A 200 22.20 -0.11 18.87
N GLU A 201 23.44 -0.53 19.05
CA GLU A 201 24.41 -0.74 17.96
C GLU A 201 24.07 -1.94 17.05
N HIS A 202 23.15 -2.79 17.44
CA HIS A 202 22.68 -3.93 16.64
C HIS A 202 21.44 -3.60 15.83
N THR A 203 20.79 -2.49 16.14
CA THR A 203 19.56 -2.04 15.47
C THR A 203 19.86 -1.59 14.05
N SER A 204 19.15 -2.19 13.07
CA SER A 204 19.26 -1.84 11.64
C SER A 204 18.43 -0.59 11.31
N CYS A 205 17.22 -0.50 11.84
CA CYS A 205 16.32 0.62 11.61
C CYS A 205 15.28 0.80 12.71
N VAL A 206 14.69 2.00 12.74
CA VAL A 206 13.47 2.32 13.46
C VAL A 206 12.38 2.56 12.42
N LEU A 207 11.30 1.76 12.49
CA LEU A 207 10.13 1.86 11.63
C LEU A 207 9.05 2.67 12.34
N MET A 208 8.62 3.77 11.75
CA MET A 208 7.56 4.64 12.24
C MET A 208 6.54 4.94 11.15
N GLN A 209 5.35 5.35 11.54
CA GLN A 209 4.31 5.81 10.61
C GLN A 209 3.86 7.22 10.99
N HIS A 210 3.71 8.12 10.00
CA HIS A 210 3.36 9.51 10.26
C HIS A 210 2.55 10.12 9.09
N PRO A 211 1.29 10.53 9.31
CA PRO A 211 0.47 10.25 10.49
C PRO A 211 0.40 8.74 10.77
N ASN A 212 0.29 8.36 12.04
CA ASN A 212 0.32 6.95 12.42
C ASN A 212 -1.05 6.26 12.21
N PHE A 213 -1.14 4.96 12.50
CA PHE A 213 -2.35 4.17 12.30
C PHE A 213 -3.58 4.72 13.04
N PHE A 214 -3.39 5.34 14.19
CA PHE A 214 -4.48 5.97 14.95
C PHE A 214 -4.83 7.39 14.49
N GLY A 215 -4.18 7.86 13.42
CA GLY A 215 -4.30 9.22 12.89
C GLY A 215 -3.41 10.25 13.58
N CYS A 216 -2.76 9.89 14.70
CA CYS A 216 -1.95 10.80 15.50
C CYS A 216 -0.63 11.17 14.83
N LEU A 217 -0.09 12.34 15.19
CA LEU A 217 1.21 12.81 14.71
C LEU A 217 2.32 12.38 15.69
N GLU A 218 3.33 11.65 15.18
CA GLU A 218 4.51 11.22 15.94
C GLU A 218 5.59 12.31 16.02
N GLU A 219 6.49 12.22 17.01
CA GLU A 219 7.66 13.09 17.16
C GLU A 219 8.80 12.64 16.21
N VAL A 220 8.50 12.66 14.90
CA VAL A 220 9.36 12.06 13.86
C VAL A 220 10.78 12.63 13.82
N ARG A 221 10.97 13.93 14.14
CA ARG A 221 12.29 14.55 14.16
C ARG A 221 13.20 13.98 15.26
N ASP A 222 12.67 13.78 16.44
CA ASP A 222 13.45 13.29 17.58
C ASP A 222 13.69 11.80 17.45
N ILE A 223 12.71 11.02 16.99
CA ILE A 223 12.87 9.59 16.70
C ILE A 223 13.92 9.37 15.60
N THR A 224 13.91 10.19 14.53
CA THR A 224 14.93 10.14 13.47
C THR A 224 16.34 10.38 14.02
N LYS A 225 16.52 11.41 14.85
CA LYS A 225 17.82 11.70 15.47
C LYS A 225 18.32 10.57 16.37
N ILE A 226 17.40 9.95 17.16
CA ILE A 226 17.73 8.82 18.03
C ILE A 226 18.21 7.63 17.20
N ALA A 227 17.51 7.25 16.14
CA ALA A 227 17.91 6.17 15.26
C ALA A 227 19.31 6.42 14.71
N GLN A 228 19.53 7.60 14.11
CA GLN A 228 20.79 7.96 13.46
C GLN A 228 21.96 8.11 14.42
N ALA A 229 21.74 8.59 15.65
CA ALA A 229 22.78 8.68 16.69
C ALA A 229 23.40 7.33 17.05
N LYS A 230 22.65 6.23 16.83
CA LYS A 230 23.13 4.85 17.02
C LYS A 230 23.53 4.18 15.70
N GLY A 231 23.47 4.89 14.58
CA GLY A 231 23.78 4.38 13.25
C GLY A 231 22.70 3.43 12.70
N ALA A 232 21.49 3.45 13.24
CA ALA A 232 20.30 2.84 12.68
C ALA A 232 19.66 3.78 11.65
N LEU A 233 18.93 3.25 10.65
CA LEU A 233 18.22 4.08 9.70
C LEU A 233 16.81 4.42 10.22
N ALA A 234 16.38 5.67 9.96
CA ALA A 234 15.02 6.11 10.19
C ALA A 234 14.16 5.79 8.95
N VAL A 235 13.19 4.91 9.10
CA VAL A 235 12.25 4.50 8.05
C VAL A 235 10.86 5.01 8.40
N VAL A 236 10.26 5.77 7.49
CA VAL A 236 8.94 6.40 7.73
C VAL A 236 7.93 5.88 6.74
N SER A 237 6.85 5.30 7.23
CA SER A 237 5.61 5.09 6.46
C SER A 237 4.78 6.36 6.55
N PHE A 238 4.38 6.94 5.41
CA PHE A 238 3.67 8.22 5.39
C PHE A 238 2.34 8.14 4.64
N ASP A 239 1.45 9.08 4.91
CA ASP A 239 0.25 9.30 4.09
C ASP A 239 0.60 10.31 2.99
N PRO A 240 0.50 9.94 1.69
CA PRO A 240 0.88 10.84 0.60
C PRO A 240 0.14 12.18 0.59
N ILE A 241 -1.14 12.19 0.95
CA ILE A 241 -1.93 13.43 0.97
C ILE A 241 -1.50 14.35 2.12
N SER A 242 -1.05 13.77 3.25
CA SER A 242 -0.61 14.57 4.39
C SER A 242 0.57 15.49 4.08
N LEU A 243 1.40 15.11 3.10
CA LEU A 243 2.56 15.90 2.68
C LEU A 243 2.19 17.20 1.93
N GLY A 244 0.91 17.43 1.67
CA GLY A 244 0.43 18.75 1.23
C GLY A 244 0.54 19.83 2.30
N ILE A 245 0.60 19.46 3.60
CA ILE A 245 0.66 20.40 4.74
C ILE A 245 1.65 19.99 5.83
N LEU A 246 1.99 18.70 5.95
CA LEU A 246 2.98 18.23 6.91
C LEU A 246 4.39 18.27 6.31
N GLU A 247 5.38 18.29 7.18
CA GLU A 247 6.76 18.27 6.77
C GLU A 247 7.14 16.96 6.08
N ARG A 248 7.90 17.07 4.98
CA ARG A 248 8.28 15.92 4.17
C ARG A 248 9.35 15.07 4.86
N PRO A 249 9.35 13.74 4.67
CA PRO A 249 10.35 12.84 5.25
C PRO A 249 11.80 13.26 5.01
N GLY A 250 12.13 13.75 3.83
CA GLY A 250 13.47 14.24 3.50
C GLY A 250 13.87 15.47 4.30
N ASP A 251 12.93 16.37 4.61
CA ASP A 251 13.22 17.64 5.28
C ASP A 251 13.56 17.45 6.78
N TYR A 252 13.02 16.44 7.44
CA TYR A 252 13.41 16.07 8.80
C TYR A 252 14.48 14.96 8.87
N GLY A 253 15.03 14.57 7.71
CA GLY A 253 16.22 13.74 7.62
C GLY A 253 15.98 12.23 7.65
N ALA A 254 14.78 11.74 7.42
CA ALA A 254 14.51 10.30 7.26
C ALA A 254 15.43 9.69 6.20
N ASP A 255 15.80 8.42 6.35
CA ASP A 255 16.70 7.72 5.42
C ASP A 255 15.93 7.01 4.31
N ILE A 256 14.77 6.44 4.66
CA ILE A 256 13.87 5.76 3.73
C ILE A 256 12.43 6.19 4.05
N ALA A 257 11.66 6.51 3.00
CA ALA A 257 10.25 6.83 3.09
C ALA A 257 9.44 5.84 2.26
N VAL A 258 8.39 5.26 2.85
CA VAL A 258 7.48 4.32 2.18
C VAL A 258 6.04 4.74 2.40
N ALA A 259 5.15 4.33 1.51
CA ALA A 259 3.72 4.62 1.66
C ALA A 259 2.84 3.59 0.94
N GLU A 260 1.57 3.56 1.36
CA GLU A 260 0.49 3.14 0.49
C GLU A 260 0.07 4.31 -0.41
N GLY A 261 0.20 4.11 -1.71
CA GLY A 261 -0.09 5.14 -2.72
C GLY A 261 -1.53 5.16 -3.22
N GLN A 262 -2.45 4.40 -2.62
CA GLN A 262 -3.85 4.33 -3.05
C GLN A 262 -4.50 5.72 -3.17
N SER A 263 -4.21 6.62 -2.22
CA SER A 263 -4.75 7.98 -2.22
C SER A 263 -4.29 8.86 -3.39
N LEU A 264 -3.32 8.42 -4.18
CA LEU A 264 -2.81 9.12 -5.35
C LEU A 264 -3.57 8.74 -6.64
N GLY A 265 -4.90 8.89 -6.65
CA GLY A 265 -5.72 8.71 -7.85
C GLY A 265 -6.12 7.24 -8.13
N ILE A 266 -6.09 6.37 -7.14
CA ILE A 266 -6.55 4.99 -7.23
C ILE A 266 -7.87 4.87 -6.47
N PRO A 267 -8.98 4.40 -7.08
CA PRO A 267 -10.25 4.22 -6.38
C PRO A 267 -10.16 3.07 -5.37
N LEU A 268 -11.04 3.06 -4.37
CA LEU A 268 -11.25 1.89 -3.53
C LEU A 268 -11.76 0.72 -4.38
N GLN A 269 -11.12 -0.45 -4.27
CA GLN A 269 -11.47 -1.64 -5.05
C GLN A 269 -11.12 -2.91 -4.27
N TYR A 270 -12.05 -3.44 -3.55
CA TYR A 270 -12.09 -4.79 -2.95
C TYR A 270 -10.74 -5.37 -2.45
N GLY A 271 -9.86 -4.54 -1.90
CA GLY A 271 -8.55 -4.96 -1.39
C GLY A 271 -7.38 -4.80 -2.38
N GLY A 272 -7.56 -4.08 -3.46
CA GLY A 272 -6.48 -3.76 -4.40
C GLY A 272 -6.67 -4.31 -5.82
N PRO A 273 -5.60 -4.30 -6.64
CA PRO A 273 -4.23 -3.92 -6.25
C PRO A 273 -4.09 -2.43 -5.93
N TYR A 274 -3.15 -2.11 -5.03
CA TYR A 274 -2.79 -0.75 -4.66
C TYR A 274 -1.36 -0.41 -5.10
N LEU A 275 -0.66 0.51 -4.43
CA LEU A 275 0.59 1.07 -4.92
C LEU A 275 1.62 1.24 -3.78
N GLY A 276 2.61 0.37 -3.71
CA GLY A 276 3.72 0.55 -2.80
C GLY A 276 4.66 1.67 -3.28
N VAL A 277 4.83 2.70 -2.46
CA VAL A 277 5.76 3.81 -2.69
C VAL A 277 7.02 3.59 -1.89
N MET A 278 8.19 3.84 -2.50
CA MET A 278 9.48 3.86 -1.80
C MET A 278 10.40 4.92 -2.37
N ALA A 279 10.96 5.73 -1.47
CA ALA A 279 12.01 6.70 -1.77
C ALA A 279 13.09 6.67 -0.68
N CYS A 280 14.29 7.11 -0.99
CA CYS A 280 15.41 7.11 -0.05
C CYS A 280 16.46 8.18 -0.37
N LYS A 281 17.40 8.37 0.55
CA LYS A 281 18.64 9.10 0.30
C LYS A 281 19.48 8.41 -0.79
N ASN A 282 20.20 9.16 -1.58
CA ASN A 282 20.95 8.66 -2.74
C ASN A 282 22.03 7.63 -2.36
N GLU A 283 22.61 7.72 -1.19
CA GLU A 283 23.61 6.76 -0.69
C GLU A 283 23.06 5.33 -0.58
N HIS A 284 21.75 5.18 -0.44
CA HIS A 284 21.09 3.88 -0.30
C HIS A 284 20.51 3.32 -1.62
N VAL A 285 20.50 4.07 -2.72
CA VAL A 285 19.85 3.70 -3.99
C VAL A 285 20.29 2.33 -4.52
N ARG A 286 21.56 1.95 -4.32
CA ARG A 286 22.09 0.65 -4.75
C ARG A 286 21.54 -0.53 -3.92
N LYS A 287 20.88 -0.28 -2.80
CA LYS A 287 20.22 -1.28 -1.94
C LYS A 287 18.70 -1.28 -2.10
N MET A 288 18.15 -0.29 -2.82
CA MET A 288 16.71 -0.13 -3.02
C MET A 288 16.15 -1.33 -3.82
N PRO A 289 15.04 -1.94 -3.37
CA PRO A 289 14.34 -2.98 -4.13
C PRO A 289 13.57 -2.40 -5.32
N GLY A 290 13.10 -3.27 -6.20
CA GLY A 290 12.26 -2.89 -7.33
C GLY A 290 13.02 -2.23 -8.47
N ARG A 291 12.31 -1.92 -9.54
CA ARG A 291 12.87 -1.30 -10.75
C ARG A 291 13.17 0.18 -10.53
N ILE A 292 14.25 0.63 -11.18
CA ILE A 292 14.61 2.04 -11.26
C ILE A 292 14.77 2.40 -12.73
N ILE A 293 14.12 3.47 -13.14
CA ILE A 293 14.28 4.01 -14.49
C ILE A 293 15.32 5.12 -14.44
N ALA A 294 16.24 5.07 -15.40
CA ALA A 294 17.28 6.07 -15.57
C ALA A 294 17.10 6.82 -16.88
N GLU A 295 17.47 8.11 -16.88
CA GLU A 295 17.60 8.92 -18.07
C GLU A 295 18.99 8.69 -18.70
N THR A 296 19.04 8.61 -20.02
CA THR A 296 20.28 8.48 -20.79
C THR A 296 20.13 9.16 -22.15
N LYS A 297 21.12 9.02 -23.02
CA LYS A 297 21.06 9.47 -24.41
C LYS A 297 21.24 8.31 -25.37
N ASP A 298 20.51 8.34 -26.48
CA ASP A 298 20.67 7.41 -27.58
C ASP A 298 21.95 7.72 -28.40
N ARG A 299 22.22 6.91 -29.44
CA ARG A 299 23.37 7.11 -30.34
C ARG A 299 23.37 8.45 -31.09
N ASP A 300 22.16 9.07 -31.23
CA ASP A 300 21.99 10.36 -31.88
C ASP A 300 22.07 11.53 -30.90
N GLY A 301 22.32 11.25 -29.62
CA GLY A 301 22.40 12.25 -28.55
C GLY A 301 21.03 12.70 -28.00
N ARG A 302 19.92 12.05 -28.40
CA ARG A 302 18.56 12.38 -27.93
C ARG A 302 18.33 11.75 -26.56
N ARG A 303 17.61 12.49 -25.70
CA ARG A 303 17.18 11.99 -24.39
C ARG A 303 16.29 10.76 -24.53
N CYS A 304 16.59 9.72 -23.78
CA CYS A 304 15.82 8.50 -23.71
C CYS A 304 15.89 7.86 -22.31
N TYR A 305 15.11 6.81 -22.09
CA TYR A 305 14.94 6.18 -20.79
C TYR A 305 15.26 4.68 -20.88
N VAL A 306 15.86 4.16 -19.82
CA VAL A 306 16.24 2.73 -19.71
C VAL A 306 16.00 2.22 -18.29
N LEU A 307 15.93 0.89 -18.15
CA LEU A 307 15.99 0.26 -16.82
C LEU A 307 17.41 0.45 -16.25
N GLY A 308 17.49 1.14 -15.11
CA GLY A 308 18.72 1.40 -14.39
C GLY A 308 19.04 0.33 -13.34
N LEU A 309 20.33 0.13 -13.02
CA LEU A 309 20.80 -0.74 -11.93
C LEU A 309 20.19 -2.16 -11.93
N GLN A 310 19.87 -2.73 -13.08
CA GLN A 310 19.20 -4.04 -13.24
C GLN A 310 19.91 -5.21 -12.56
N THR A 311 21.23 -5.12 -12.37
CA THR A 311 22.01 -6.20 -11.73
C THR A 311 21.60 -6.51 -10.30
N ARG A 312 20.75 -5.71 -9.67
CA ARG A 312 20.17 -5.97 -8.33
C ARG A 312 18.96 -6.90 -8.41
N GLU A 313 18.31 -6.99 -9.59
CA GLU A 313 17.02 -7.62 -9.74
C GLU A 313 17.11 -9.15 -9.79
N GLN A 314 16.02 -9.82 -9.38
CA GLN A 314 15.91 -11.26 -9.21
C GLN A 314 16.21 -12.03 -10.51
N HIS A 315 15.75 -11.57 -11.66
CA HIS A 315 15.94 -12.27 -12.94
C HIS A 315 17.42 -12.30 -13.40
N ILE A 316 18.27 -11.43 -12.84
CA ILE A 316 19.73 -11.41 -13.11
C ILE A 316 20.50 -12.06 -11.97
N ARG A 317 20.26 -11.63 -10.72
CA ARG A 317 21.00 -12.04 -9.53
C ARG A 317 20.53 -13.36 -8.91
N ARG A 318 19.32 -13.81 -9.23
CA ARG A 318 18.69 -15.04 -8.72
C ARG A 318 18.63 -15.05 -7.19
N ASP A 319 19.20 -16.05 -6.53
CA ASP A 319 19.29 -16.22 -5.07
C ASP A 319 20.03 -15.08 -4.33
N LYS A 320 20.90 -14.35 -5.06
CA LYS A 320 21.66 -13.21 -4.53
C LYS A 320 21.00 -11.86 -4.78
N ALA A 321 19.75 -11.84 -5.24
CA ALA A 321 19.02 -10.60 -5.46
C ALA A 321 18.77 -9.84 -4.14
N THR A 322 18.64 -8.53 -4.24
CA THR A 322 18.38 -7.68 -3.05
C THR A 322 16.95 -7.86 -2.53
N SER A 323 16.03 -8.35 -3.37
CA SER A 323 14.62 -8.51 -3.05
C SER A 323 13.98 -9.56 -3.94
N ASN A 324 12.85 -10.11 -3.51
CA ASN A 324 11.98 -10.98 -4.29
C ASN A 324 10.95 -10.21 -5.13
N ILE A 325 10.95 -8.89 -5.09
CA ILE A 325 10.10 -8.04 -5.95
C ILE A 325 10.46 -8.33 -7.42
N CYS A 326 9.45 -8.73 -8.21
CA CYS A 326 9.63 -9.07 -9.62
C CYS A 326 9.11 -7.95 -10.53
N THR A 327 7.81 -7.68 -10.48
CA THR A 327 7.16 -6.57 -11.19
C THR A 327 6.74 -5.50 -10.23
N ASN A 328 6.56 -4.28 -10.73
CA ASN A 328 5.96 -3.18 -10.00
C ASN A 328 4.47 -3.04 -10.37
N GLN A 329 3.77 -2.11 -9.74
CA GLN A 329 2.39 -1.72 -10.04
C GLN A 329 2.37 -0.61 -11.11
N GLY A 330 2.83 -0.93 -12.34
CA GLY A 330 3.09 0.07 -13.37
C GLY A 330 1.88 0.93 -13.74
N LEU A 331 0.71 0.32 -13.94
CA LEU A 331 -0.50 1.07 -14.28
C LEU A 331 -0.96 1.97 -13.12
N LEU A 332 -0.78 1.54 -11.88
CA LEU A 332 -1.13 2.32 -10.70
C LEU A 332 -0.11 3.45 -10.45
N ALA A 333 1.17 3.22 -10.75
CA ALA A 333 2.18 4.28 -10.76
C ALA A 333 1.84 5.36 -11.81
N LEU A 334 1.35 4.96 -12.99
CA LEU A 334 0.85 5.91 -14.00
C LEU A 334 -0.36 6.71 -13.48
N ARG A 335 -1.32 6.06 -12.79
CA ARG A 335 -2.45 6.76 -12.14
C ARG A 335 -1.95 7.83 -11.17
N ALA A 336 -1.02 7.48 -10.31
CA ALA A 336 -0.41 8.41 -9.36
C ALA A 336 0.32 9.56 -10.07
N THR A 337 1.03 9.28 -11.16
CA THR A 337 1.71 10.30 -11.99
C THR A 337 0.72 11.31 -12.53
N ILE A 338 -0.38 10.84 -13.14
CA ILE A 338 -1.42 11.71 -13.72
C ILE A 338 -2.09 12.54 -12.60
N TYR A 339 -2.45 11.90 -11.51
CA TYR A 339 -3.09 12.55 -10.36
C TYR A 339 -2.22 13.67 -9.78
N MET A 340 -0.96 13.36 -9.45
CA MET A 340 -0.02 14.35 -8.91
C MET A 340 0.29 15.48 -9.90
N SER A 341 0.41 15.16 -11.20
CA SER A 341 0.65 16.17 -12.25
C SER A 341 -0.53 17.11 -12.42
N LEU A 342 -1.76 16.58 -12.30
CA LEU A 342 -2.99 17.36 -12.41
C LEU A 342 -3.17 18.30 -11.22
N LEU A 343 -2.99 17.80 -10.00
CA LEU A 343 -3.14 18.59 -8.79
C LEU A 343 -2.00 19.60 -8.62
N GLY A 344 -0.79 19.17 -8.90
CA GLY A 344 0.41 19.94 -8.54
C GLY A 344 0.51 20.20 -7.03
N PRO A 345 1.53 20.95 -6.57
CA PRO A 345 1.71 21.25 -5.15
C PRO A 345 0.53 22.00 -4.52
N ARG A 346 -0.09 22.92 -5.25
CA ARG A 346 -1.21 23.73 -4.74
C ARG A 346 -2.47 22.90 -4.56
N GLY A 347 -2.82 22.05 -5.55
CA GLY A 347 -3.98 21.17 -5.46
C GLY A 347 -3.82 20.15 -4.36
N LEU A 348 -2.62 19.55 -4.19
CA LEU A 348 -2.34 18.64 -3.08
C LEU A 348 -2.49 19.33 -1.71
N GLN A 349 -1.98 20.56 -1.58
CA GLN A 349 -2.16 21.36 -0.37
C GLN A 349 -3.63 21.65 -0.08
N GLU A 350 -4.42 21.97 -1.10
CA GLU A 350 -5.87 22.22 -0.96
C GLU A 350 -6.60 20.96 -0.47
N VAL A 351 -6.35 19.81 -1.10
CA VAL A 351 -6.93 18.52 -0.69
C VAL A 351 -6.56 18.19 0.77
N ALA A 352 -5.29 18.31 1.13
CA ALA A 352 -4.82 18.05 2.49
C ALA A 352 -5.48 19.00 3.51
N THR A 353 -5.61 20.29 3.18
CA THR A 353 -6.25 21.28 4.03
C THR A 353 -7.73 20.97 4.23
N LEU A 354 -8.45 20.60 3.17
CA LEU A 354 -9.86 20.18 3.25
C LEU A 354 -10.03 18.94 4.12
N CYS A 355 -9.14 17.95 4.00
CA CYS A 355 -9.15 16.76 4.83
C CYS A 355 -9.04 17.11 6.32
N VAL A 356 -8.06 17.92 6.72
CA VAL A 356 -7.88 18.34 8.12
C VAL A 356 -9.09 19.12 8.63
N GLN A 357 -9.54 20.12 7.89
CA GLN A 357 -10.68 20.96 8.31
C GLN A 357 -11.93 20.11 8.55
N LYS A 358 -12.23 19.18 7.64
CA LYS A 358 -13.40 18.33 7.72
C LYS A 358 -13.26 17.24 8.79
N ALA A 359 -12.07 16.68 8.98
CA ALA A 359 -11.81 15.68 10.01
C ALA A 359 -11.95 16.29 11.43
N HIS A 360 -11.38 17.47 11.66
CA HIS A 360 -11.52 18.15 12.93
C HIS A 360 -12.98 18.58 13.19
N TYR A 361 -13.70 19.05 12.17
CA TYR A 361 -15.12 19.33 12.27
C TYR A 361 -15.92 18.06 12.63
N ALA A 362 -15.63 16.93 11.97
CA ALA A 362 -16.31 15.66 12.25
C ALA A 362 -16.04 15.18 13.68
N ALA A 363 -14.79 15.23 14.14
CA ALA A 363 -14.43 14.88 15.51
C ALA A 363 -15.20 15.74 16.54
N GLU A 364 -15.30 17.05 16.30
CA GLU A 364 -16.05 17.96 17.14
C GLU A 364 -17.55 17.62 17.18
N GLN A 365 -18.18 17.37 16.00
CA GLN A 365 -19.60 17.04 15.93
C GLN A 365 -19.92 15.69 16.58
N LEU A 366 -19.06 14.68 16.37
CA LEU A 366 -19.21 13.37 17.00
C LEU A 366 -19.08 13.43 18.52
N GLN A 367 -18.14 14.23 19.05
CA GLN A 367 -18.03 14.44 20.50
C GLN A 367 -19.25 15.18 21.08
N LYS A 368 -19.75 16.22 20.38
CA LYS A 368 -20.95 16.97 20.79
C LYS A 368 -22.22 16.13 20.78
N SER A 369 -22.31 15.11 19.92
CA SER A 369 -23.44 14.18 19.93
C SER A 369 -23.55 13.36 21.23
N GLY A 370 -22.43 13.22 21.96
CA GLY A 370 -22.36 12.40 23.17
C GLY A 370 -22.27 10.90 22.89
N ALA A 371 -22.30 10.46 21.63
CA ALA A 371 -22.27 9.04 21.27
C ALA A 371 -20.87 8.42 21.42
N VAL A 372 -19.82 9.22 21.19
CA VAL A 372 -18.44 8.75 21.23
C VAL A 372 -17.52 9.72 21.98
N GLU A 373 -16.32 9.24 22.29
CA GLU A 373 -15.21 10.04 22.81
C GLU A 373 -13.97 9.79 21.95
N LEU A 374 -13.11 10.80 21.80
CA LEU A 374 -11.76 10.60 21.27
C LEU A 374 -10.96 9.78 22.29
N VAL A 375 -10.29 8.73 21.81
CA VAL A 375 -9.47 7.87 22.68
C VAL A 375 -8.14 8.53 23.00
N PHE A 376 -7.59 9.28 22.06
CA PHE A 376 -6.30 9.94 22.20
C PHE A 376 -6.44 11.47 22.09
N ASP A 377 -5.86 12.18 23.06
CA ASP A 377 -5.75 13.64 23.05
C ASP A 377 -4.42 14.04 22.38
N ARG A 378 -4.39 13.87 21.05
CA ARG A 378 -3.22 14.13 20.21
C ARG A 378 -3.62 14.86 18.92
N PRO A 379 -2.74 15.70 18.34
CA PRO A 379 -2.95 16.23 17.00
C PRO A 379 -3.10 15.08 16.00
N PHE A 380 -4.03 15.23 15.04
CA PHE A 380 -4.29 14.24 14.00
C PHE A 380 -4.52 14.91 12.65
N PHE A 381 -4.36 14.15 11.56
CA PHE A 381 -4.51 14.64 10.21
C PHE A 381 -5.95 14.48 9.68
N LYS A 382 -6.25 13.37 8.99
CA LYS A 382 -7.57 13.08 8.40
C LYS A 382 -8.29 11.92 9.04
N GLU A 383 -7.59 11.18 9.89
CA GLU A 383 -8.12 10.09 10.69
C GLU A 383 -8.04 10.42 12.17
N PHE A 384 -9.00 9.90 12.92
CA PHE A 384 -9.01 9.97 14.37
C PHE A 384 -9.68 8.73 14.96
N PHE A 385 -9.30 8.40 16.18
CA PHE A 385 -9.70 7.18 16.84
C PHE A 385 -10.74 7.47 17.92
N VAL A 386 -11.90 6.80 17.82
CA VAL A 386 -13.02 7.01 18.75
C VAL A 386 -13.46 5.71 19.40
N ARG A 387 -14.10 5.85 20.57
CA ARG A 387 -14.78 4.78 21.29
C ARG A 387 -16.20 5.21 21.66
N ALA A 388 -17.16 4.28 21.60
CA ALA A 388 -18.55 4.56 21.98
C ALA A 388 -18.66 4.84 23.48
N LYS A 389 -19.43 5.87 23.88
CA LYS A 389 -19.75 6.17 25.27
C LYS A 389 -20.94 5.34 25.74
N GLY A 390 -20.78 4.66 26.88
CA GLY A 390 -21.88 3.96 27.54
C GLY A 390 -22.44 2.74 26.81
N GLY A 391 -21.69 2.18 25.85
CA GLY A 391 -22.13 1.03 25.06
C GLY A 391 -20.99 0.34 24.32
N SER A 392 -21.34 -0.65 23.52
CA SER A 392 -20.39 -1.35 22.63
C SER A 392 -20.15 -0.52 21.37
N THR A 393 -18.88 -0.36 20.99
CA THR A 393 -18.49 0.26 19.72
C THR A 393 -19.13 -0.47 18.54
N GLU A 394 -19.25 -1.80 18.58
CA GLU A 394 -19.87 -2.60 17.52
C GLU A 394 -21.38 -2.24 17.35
N LYS A 395 -22.11 -2.04 18.45
CA LYS A 395 -23.52 -1.60 18.37
C LYS A 395 -23.67 -0.20 17.78
N TRP A 396 -22.75 0.70 18.09
CA TRP A 396 -22.74 2.02 17.46
C TRP A 396 -22.44 1.91 15.96
N LEU A 397 -21.50 1.06 15.55
CA LEU A 397 -21.22 0.78 14.13
C LEU A 397 -22.40 0.17 13.38
N GLU A 398 -23.15 -0.75 14.00
CA GLU A 398 -24.38 -1.30 13.42
C GLU A 398 -25.42 -0.20 13.18
N LYS A 399 -25.59 0.69 14.14
CA LYS A 399 -26.54 1.83 14.06
C LYS A 399 -26.15 2.81 12.94
N THR A 400 -24.87 3.22 12.88
CA THR A 400 -24.38 4.12 11.83
C THR A 400 -24.47 3.49 10.45
N ARG A 401 -24.17 2.18 10.34
CA ARG A 401 -24.32 1.41 9.10
C ARG A 401 -25.78 1.34 8.64
N ALA A 402 -26.71 1.13 9.57
CA ALA A 402 -28.15 1.15 9.27
C ALA A 402 -28.62 2.53 8.77
N ALA A 403 -27.98 3.61 9.24
CA ALA A 403 -28.23 4.97 8.78
C ALA A 403 -27.52 5.33 7.45
N GLY A 404 -26.74 4.39 6.88
CA GLY A 404 -26.08 4.56 5.59
C GLY A 404 -24.64 5.09 5.66
N PHE A 405 -23.98 5.02 6.84
CA PHE A 405 -22.61 5.48 7.02
C PHE A 405 -21.69 4.28 7.29
N ASP A 406 -20.64 4.13 6.48
CA ASP A 406 -19.58 3.14 6.69
C ASP A 406 -18.40 3.77 7.43
N ILE A 407 -18.05 3.20 8.58
CA ILE A 407 -16.98 3.65 9.45
C ILE A 407 -16.09 2.45 9.76
N GLY A 408 -14.80 2.65 9.87
CA GLY A 408 -13.88 1.57 10.23
C GLY A 408 -12.45 1.77 9.72
N PRO A 409 -11.60 0.78 9.93
CA PRO A 409 -11.88 -0.50 10.62
C PRO A 409 -12.10 -0.34 12.13
N SER A 410 -12.89 -1.26 12.72
CA SER A 410 -12.90 -1.41 14.18
C SER A 410 -11.68 -2.21 14.62
N MET A 411 -11.18 -1.93 15.82
CA MET A 411 -10.02 -2.68 16.33
C MET A 411 -10.33 -4.15 16.60
N THR A 412 -11.61 -4.50 16.79
CA THR A 412 -12.04 -5.90 16.90
C THR A 412 -11.70 -6.70 15.63
N GLN A 413 -11.81 -6.08 14.46
CA GLN A 413 -11.47 -6.71 13.18
C GLN A 413 -9.97 -6.96 13.00
N LEU A 414 -9.14 -6.16 13.68
CA LEU A 414 -7.67 -6.20 13.56
C LEU A 414 -6.98 -6.93 14.71
N LYS A 415 -7.74 -7.50 15.68
CA LYS A 415 -7.16 -8.24 16.82
C LYS A 415 -6.36 -9.48 16.42
N ALA A 416 -6.60 -10.03 15.23
CA ALA A 416 -5.79 -11.12 14.71
C ALA A 416 -4.36 -10.66 14.35
N ALA A 417 -4.20 -9.40 13.94
CA ALA A 417 -2.91 -8.79 13.64
C ALA A 417 -2.21 -8.24 14.90
N ASP A 418 -2.98 -7.67 15.84
CA ASP A 418 -2.46 -7.23 17.13
C ASP A 418 -3.55 -7.35 18.22
N PRO A 419 -3.43 -8.32 19.14
CA PRO A 419 -4.40 -8.52 20.21
C PRO A 419 -4.43 -7.40 21.25
N ASN A 420 -3.39 -6.53 21.30
CA ASN A 420 -3.25 -5.46 22.29
C ASN A 420 -3.86 -4.12 21.81
N LEU A 421 -4.46 -4.09 20.60
CA LEU A 421 -5.12 -2.88 20.12
C LEU A 421 -6.20 -2.40 21.09
N PRO A 422 -6.27 -1.08 21.37
CA PRO A 422 -7.30 -0.53 22.24
C PRO A 422 -8.69 -0.73 21.63
N GLU A 423 -9.74 -0.78 22.45
CA GLU A 423 -11.11 -0.81 21.95
C GLU A 423 -11.46 0.51 21.26
N GLY A 424 -12.09 0.41 20.07
CA GLY A 424 -12.52 1.60 19.32
C GLY A 424 -12.55 1.35 17.83
N VAL A 425 -12.69 2.42 17.09
CA VAL A 425 -12.81 2.44 15.62
C VAL A 425 -12.16 3.67 15.03
N LEU A 426 -11.56 3.53 13.86
CA LEU A 426 -11.07 4.65 13.06
C LEU A 426 -12.23 5.34 12.33
N VAL A 427 -12.14 6.66 12.26
CA VAL A 427 -13.00 7.51 11.43
C VAL A 427 -12.09 8.31 10.50
N ALA A 428 -12.22 8.10 9.20
CA ALA A 428 -11.46 8.82 8.20
C ALA A 428 -12.37 9.84 7.48
N VAL A 429 -11.87 11.05 7.27
CA VAL A 429 -12.62 12.13 6.63
C VAL A 429 -11.76 12.76 5.55
N THR A 430 -12.13 12.52 4.31
CA THR A 430 -11.44 13.09 3.14
C THR A 430 -12.13 14.37 2.64
N GLU A 431 -11.57 14.99 1.64
CA GLU A 431 -12.15 16.15 0.93
C GLU A 431 -13.52 15.85 0.32
N CYS A 432 -13.84 14.57 0.07
CA CYS A 432 -15.11 14.14 -0.49
C CYS A 432 -16.31 14.35 0.45
N ARG A 433 -16.06 14.38 1.76
CA ARG A 433 -17.18 14.50 2.72
C ARG A 433 -17.77 15.88 2.75
N THR A 434 -19.10 15.92 2.66
CA THR A 434 -19.86 17.17 2.82
C THR A 434 -20.20 17.41 4.28
N ARG A 435 -20.48 18.68 4.62
CA ARG A 435 -20.97 19.04 5.95
C ARG A 435 -22.24 18.28 6.32
N ALA A 436 -23.18 18.13 5.38
CA ALA A 436 -24.44 17.43 5.60
C ALA A 436 -24.22 15.92 5.91
N GLU A 437 -23.23 15.27 5.30
CA GLU A 437 -22.86 13.90 5.60
C GLU A 437 -22.25 13.78 7.01
N ILE A 438 -21.35 14.68 7.38
CA ILE A 438 -20.73 14.71 8.71
C ILE A 438 -21.78 14.95 9.79
N ASP A 439 -22.67 15.95 9.60
CA ASP A 439 -23.75 16.23 10.55
C ASP A 439 -24.76 15.07 10.61
N GLY A 440 -24.97 14.36 9.49
CA GLY A 440 -25.78 13.14 9.43
C GLY A 440 -25.19 12.00 10.22
N LEU A 441 -23.88 11.77 10.10
CA LEU A 441 -23.16 10.77 10.88
C LEU A 441 -23.24 11.07 12.40
N ALA A 442 -23.05 12.34 12.79
CA ALA A 442 -23.10 12.73 14.19
C ALA A 442 -24.49 12.55 14.84
N LYS A 443 -25.57 12.52 14.03
CA LYS A 443 -26.94 12.26 14.47
C LYS A 443 -27.31 10.78 14.49
N ALA A 444 -26.60 9.96 13.76
CA ALA A 444 -26.83 8.50 13.66
C ALA A 444 -26.34 7.77 14.91
#